data_f5ba5a8874dcdb0dc66b8a1d314d0d5c
#
_entry.id   f5ba5a8874dcdb0dc66b8a1d314d0d5c
#
_cell.length_a   1.000
_cell.length_b   1.000
_cell.length_c   1.000
_cell.angle_alpha   90.00
_cell.angle_beta   90.00
_cell.angle_gamma   90.00
#
_symmetry.space_group_name_H-M   'P 1'
#
loop_
_entity.id
_entity.type
_entity.pdbx_description
1 polymer ?
#
loop_
_entity_poly.entity_id
_entity_poly.type
_entity_poly.pdbx_seq_one_letter_code
_entity_poly.pdbx_strand_id
1 'polypeptide(L)'
;GSEALLTELVRNEWGFKGSFLTDYADHHDFMNGDQMVRAGGDVWMDGVNDTGRFTKETSSASFKNALRTAGKNVIYTWLNALATNAEYNQKIANGEISDTISIPSTPVLKFRWYIPVLAVLDVAAVAGCGAWLFIAFRKNKQENAV
;
A
#
# COMPACT_ATOMS: atom_id res chain seq x y z
N GLY A 1 -10.07 -4.32 -5.73
CA GLY A 1 -8.83 -4.58 -6.47
C GLY A 1 -8.85 -3.92 -7.84
N SER A 2 -7.72 -3.43 -8.28
CA SER A 2 -7.53 -2.87 -9.61
C SER A 2 -6.68 -3.81 -10.43
N GLU A 3 -7.26 -4.45 -11.45
CA GLU A 3 -6.56 -5.34 -12.37
C GLU A 3 -5.49 -4.58 -13.16
N ALA A 4 -5.81 -3.37 -13.64
CA ALA A 4 -4.87 -2.53 -14.36
C ALA A 4 -3.60 -2.21 -13.54
N LEU A 5 -3.73 -2.04 -12.23
CA LEU A 5 -2.59 -1.78 -11.36
C LEU A 5 -1.86 -3.08 -10.98
N LEU A 6 -2.58 -4.06 -10.43
CA LEU A 6 -1.96 -5.24 -9.83
C LEU A 6 -1.45 -6.22 -10.90
N THR A 7 -2.25 -6.48 -11.91
CA THR A 7 -1.91 -7.45 -12.97
C THR A 7 -1.15 -6.80 -14.10
N GLU A 8 -1.72 -5.77 -14.76
CA GLU A 8 -1.09 -5.23 -15.95
C GLU A 8 0.20 -4.48 -15.64
N LEU A 9 0.16 -3.50 -14.74
CA LEU A 9 1.35 -2.70 -14.46
C LEU A 9 2.38 -3.47 -13.62
N VAL A 10 1.99 -3.92 -12.42
CA VAL A 10 2.99 -4.41 -11.46
C VAL A 10 3.47 -5.82 -11.80
N ARG A 11 2.57 -6.75 -12.23
CA ARG A 11 3.00 -8.10 -12.59
C ARG A 11 3.54 -8.20 -14.02
N ASN A 12 2.81 -7.67 -15.00
CA ASN A 12 3.16 -7.86 -16.40
C ASN A 12 4.29 -6.92 -16.84
N GLU A 13 4.22 -5.61 -16.52
CA GLU A 13 5.26 -4.67 -16.94
C GLU A 13 6.48 -4.68 -16.03
N TRP A 14 6.27 -4.67 -14.69
CA TRP A 14 7.39 -4.64 -13.74
C TRP A 14 7.92 -6.02 -13.36
N GLY A 15 7.25 -7.09 -13.76
CA GLY A 15 7.69 -8.46 -13.53
C GLY A 15 7.59 -8.93 -12.07
N PHE A 16 6.78 -8.30 -11.23
CA PHE A 16 6.63 -8.68 -9.84
C PHE A 16 5.96 -10.06 -9.69
N LYS A 17 6.62 -10.98 -8.99
CA LYS A 17 6.18 -12.37 -8.81
C LYS A 17 5.68 -12.68 -7.40
N GLY A 18 5.89 -11.78 -6.46
CA GLY A 18 5.49 -11.96 -5.07
C GLY A 18 3.98 -11.85 -4.84
N SER A 19 3.56 -11.99 -3.60
CA SER A 19 2.17 -11.83 -3.19
C SER A 19 1.82 -10.38 -2.87
N PHE A 20 0.59 -10.00 -3.21
CA PHE A 20 -0.04 -8.76 -2.77
C PHE A 20 -0.90 -9.03 -1.54
N LEU A 21 -0.70 -8.23 -0.52
CA LEU A 21 -1.52 -8.18 0.67
C LEU A 21 -2.46 -6.98 0.56
N THR A 22 -3.73 -7.13 0.93
CA THR A 22 -4.65 -5.99 1.03
C THR A 22 -4.26 -5.11 2.21
N ASP A 23 -4.78 -3.90 2.26
CA ASP A 23 -4.88 -3.15 3.50
C ASP A 23 -5.85 -3.86 4.47
N TYR A 24 -5.86 -3.45 5.73
CA TYR A 24 -6.74 -4.04 6.73
C TYR A 24 -8.21 -3.80 6.35
N ALA A 25 -8.94 -4.91 6.19
CA ALA A 25 -10.34 -4.88 5.76
C ALA A 25 -11.29 -4.63 6.94
N ASP A 26 -11.04 -3.54 7.68
CA ASP A 26 -11.85 -3.18 8.84
C ASP A 26 -13.32 -2.98 8.44
N HIS A 27 -14.23 -3.66 9.14
CA HIS A 27 -15.68 -3.70 8.89
C HIS A 27 -16.10 -4.07 7.47
N HIS A 28 -15.15 -4.29 6.56
CA HIS A 28 -15.33 -4.83 5.19
C HIS A 28 -16.25 -4.04 4.23
N ASP A 29 -16.54 -2.81 4.50
CA ASP A 29 -17.53 -2.04 3.74
C ASP A 29 -17.00 -1.52 2.41
N PHE A 30 -15.68 -1.49 2.22
CA PHE A 30 -15.02 -0.89 1.06
C PHE A 30 -14.22 -1.86 0.19
N MET A 31 -14.05 -3.11 0.61
CA MET A 31 -13.31 -4.12 -0.14
C MET A 31 -14.17 -5.32 -0.51
N ASN A 32 -13.95 -5.86 -1.71
CA ASN A 32 -14.58 -7.08 -2.18
C ASN A 32 -13.51 -8.14 -2.44
N GLY A 33 -13.58 -9.28 -1.73
CA GLY A 33 -12.59 -10.34 -1.80
C GLY A 33 -12.52 -11.01 -3.17
N ASP A 34 -13.65 -11.27 -3.81
CA ASP A 34 -13.69 -11.88 -5.15
C ASP A 34 -13.06 -10.97 -6.19
N GLN A 35 -13.36 -9.67 -6.12
CA GLN A 35 -12.76 -8.68 -7.00
C GLN A 35 -11.26 -8.56 -6.75
N MET A 36 -10.83 -8.60 -5.49
CA MET A 36 -9.42 -8.55 -5.13
C MET A 36 -8.65 -9.72 -5.77
N VAL A 37 -9.13 -10.95 -5.59
CA VAL A 37 -8.49 -12.15 -6.16
C VAL A 37 -8.46 -12.11 -7.69
N ARG A 38 -9.58 -11.72 -8.33
CA ARG A 38 -9.66 -11.61 -9.79
C ARG A 38 -8.74 -10.54 -10.35
N ALA A 39 -8.51 -9.47 -9.60
CA ALA A 39 -7.61 -8.39 -9.98
C ALA A 39 -6.12 -8.69 -9.74
N GLY A 40 -5.78 -9.85 -9.20
CA GLY A 40 -4.39 -10.27 -8.95
C GLY A 40 -3.88 -10.03 -7.55
N GLY A 41 -4.76 -9.75 -6.57
CA GLY A 41 -4.43 -9.77 -5.15
C GLY A 41 -4.41 -11.20 -4.61
N ASP A 42 -3.61 -11.45 -3.58
CA ASP A 42 -3.30 -12.81 -3.15
C ASP A 42 -3.68 -13.09 -1.69
N VAL A 43 -3.50 -12.13 -0.81
CA VAL A 43 -3.71 -12.28 0.63
C VAL A 43 -4.67 -11.21 1.13
N TRP A 44 -5.67 -11.66 1.88
CA TRP A 44 -6.64 -10.80 2.53
C TRP A 44 -6.19 -10.52 3.97
N MET A 45 -6.00 -9.24 4.32
CA MET A 45 -5.66 -8.86 5.68
C MET A 45 -6.94 -8.60 6.47
N ASP A 46 -7.28 -9.51 7.36
CA ASP A 46 -8.42 -9.40 8.25
C ASP A 46 -8.07 -9.94 9.64
N GLY A 47 -8.53 -9.28 10.68
CA GLY A 47 -8.35 -9.71 12.07
C GLY A 47 -9.42 -10.68 12.59
N VAL A 48 -10.44 -10.94 11.81
CA VAL A 48 -11.58 -11.79 12.20
C VAL A 48 -11.76 -12.91 11.17
N ASN A 49 -12.01 -14.12 11.64
CA ASN A 49 -12.34 -15.28 10.80
C ASN A 49 -13.67 -15.12 10.05
N ASP A 50 -13.91 -13.97 9.45
CA ASP A 50 -15.10 -13.72 8.66
C ASP A 50 -14.88 -14.18 7.22
N THR A 51 -15.23 -15.43 6.97
CA THR A 51 -15.21 -16.03 5.63
C THR A 51 -16.41 -15.58 4.77
N GLY A 52 -17.28 -14.72 5.27
CA GLY A 52 -18.52 -14.30 4.59
C GLY A 52 -18.31 -13.41 3.36
N ARG A 53 -17.08 -12.98 3.12
CA ARG A 53 -16.77 -11.98 2.10
C ARG A 53 -16.35 -12.51 0.75
N PHE A 54 -16.06 -13.77 0.69
CA PHE A 54 -15.85 -14.44 -0.58
C PHE A 54 -17.15 -15.10 -0.97
N THR A 55 -17.68 -14.75 -2.15
CA THR A 55 -18.75 -15.57 -2.70
C THR A 55 -18.14 -16.96 -2.87
N LYS A 56 -18.76 -17.94 -2.29
CA LYS A 56 -18.31 -19.33 -2.40
C LYS A 56 -18.52 -19.87 -3.82
N GLU A 57 -18.33 -19.02 -4.84
CA GLU A 57 -18.57 -19.35 -6.23
C GLU A 57 -17.44 -20.22 -6.80
N THR A 58 -17.25 -21.36 -6.17
CA THR A 58 -16.28 -22.37 -6.61
C THR A 58 -16.64 -23.03 -7.93
N SER A 59 -17.79 -22.72 -8.51
CA SER A 59 -18.21 -23.19 -9.84
C SER A 59 -17.50 -22.46 -10.98
N SER A 60 -17.17 -21.17 -10.80
CA SER A 60 -16.51 -20.37 -11.84
C SER A 60 -15.09 -20.83 -12.13
N ALA A 61 -14.82 -21.23 -13.35
CA ALA A 61 -13.48 -21.63 -13.80
C ALA A 61 -12.48 -20.47 -13.73
N SER A 62 -12.91 -19.25 -14.05
CA SER A 62 -12.07 -18.06 -13.99
C SER A 62 -11.68 -17.73 -12.55
N PHE A 63 -12.61 -17.85 -11.59
CA PHE A 63 -12.31 -17.63 -10.18
C PHE A 63 -11.37 -18.70 -9.62
N LYS A 64 -11.56 -19.97 -9.97
CA LYS A 64 -10.62 -21.05 -9.61
C LYS A 64 -9.21 -20.79 -10.13
N ASN A 65 -9.08 -20.27 -11.33
CA ASN A 65 -7.77 -19.93 -11.91
C ASN A 65 -7.14 -18.75 -11.17
N ALA A 66 -7.92 -17.73 -10.82
CA ALA A 66 -7.43 -16.60 -10.02
C ALA A 66 -6.95 -17.07 -8.63
N LEU A 67 -7.69 -17.93 -7.95
CA LEU A 67 -7.27 -18.53 -6.68
C LEU A 67 -5.99 -19.36 -6.79
N ARG A 68 -5.83 -20.15 -7.86
CA ARG A 68 -4.58 -20.90 -8.10
C ARG A 68 -3.40 -19.97 -8.31
N THR A 69 -3.61 -18.88 -9.05
CA THR A 69 -2.57 -17.85 -9.26
C THR A 69 -2.20 -17.19 -7.93
N ALA A 70 -3.18 -16.79 -7.12
CA ALA A 70 -2.94 -16.23 -5.79
C ALA A 70 -2.15 -17.21 -4.91
N GLY A 71 -2.57 -18.46 -4.83
CA GLY A 71 -1.84 -19.50 -4.09
C GLY A 71 -0.40 -19.70 -4.56
N LYS A 72 -0.18 -19.71 -5.89
CA LYS A 72 1.17 -19.77 -6.47
C LYS A 72 2.04 -18.59 -6.03
N ASN A 73 1.50 -17.37 -6.03
CA ASN A 73 2.23 -16.17 -5.66
C ASN A 73 2.58 -16.17 -4.16
N VAL A 74 1.69 -16.65 -3.31
CA VAL A 74 1.94 -16.81 -1.87
C VAL A 74 3.07 -17.84 -1.63
N ILE A 75 2.99 -19.00 -2.29
CA ILE A 75 4.03 -20.04 -2.18
C ILE A 75 5.37 -19.50 -2.69
N TYR A 76 5.39 -18.78 -3.82
CA TYR A 76 6.59 -18.16 -4.35
C TYR A 76 7.21 -17.18 -3.33
N THR A 77 6.40 -16.32 -2.73
CA THR A 77 6.86 -15.37 -1.71
C THR A 77 7.45 -16.10 -0.51
N TRP A 78 6.78 -17.15 -0.03
CA TRP A 78 7.26 -17.95 1.10
C TRP A 78 8.58 -18.64 0.80
N LEU A 79 8.72 -19.28 -0.37
CA LEU A 79 9.95 -19.99 -0.76
C LEU A 79 11.14 -19.03 -0.96
N ASN A 80 10.87 -17.76 -1.28
CA ASN A 80 11.91 -16.75 -1.50
C ASN A 80 12.07 -15.81 -0.29
N ALA A 81 11.33 -16.02 0.80
CA ALA A 81 11.52 -15.27 2.02
C ALA A 81 12.87 -15.63 2.68
N LEU A 82 13.54 -14.66 3.28
CA LEU A 82 14.82 -14.89 3.97
C LEU A 82 14.71 -15.96 5.04
N ALA A 83 13.60 -16.00 5.78
CA ALA A 83 13.35 -16.99 6.82
C ALA A 83 13.30 -18.44 6.31
N THR A 84 12.98 -18.67 5.04
CA THR A 84 12.90 -19.99 4.41
C THR A 84 14.05 -20.27 3.45
N ASN A 85 14.91 -19.28 3.21
CA ASN A 85 16.06 -19.40 2.33
C ASN A 85 17.17 -20.20 3.01
N ALA A 86 17.39 -21.45 2.56
CA ALA A 86 18.38 -22.35 3.14
C ALA A 86 19.81 -21.79 3.06
N GLU A 87 20.18 -21.13 1.98
CA GLU A 87 21.50 -20.52 1.81
C GLU A 87 21.70 -19.37 2.79
N TYR A 88 20.69 -18.50 2.96
CA TYR A 88 20.72 -17.41 3.92
C TYR A 88 20.88 -17.92 5.35
N ASN A 89 20.06 -18.91 5.72
CA ASN A 89 20.12 -19.53 7.05
C ASN A 89 21.47 -20.23 7.30
N GLN A 90 22.08 -20.83 6.29
CA GLN A 90 23.39 -21.43 6.41
C GLN A 90 24.49 -20.38 6.62
N LYS A 91 24.41 -19.24 5.94
CA LYS A 91 25.34 -18.11 6.15
C LYS A 91 25.24 -17.53 7.56
N ILE A 92 24.02 -17.44 8.13
CA ILE A 92 23.82 -17.07 9.53
C ILE A 92 24.47 -18.11 10.45
N ALA A 93 24.19 -19.40 10.25
CA ALA A 93 24.73 -20.47 11.06
C ALA A 93 26.28 -20.55 11.04
N ASN A 94 26.88 -20.19 9.90
CA ASN A 94 28.31 -20.09 9.72
C ASN A 94 28.94 -18.80 10.29
N GLY A 95 28.11 -17.84 10.76
CA GLY A 95 28.60 -16.56 11.25
C GLY A 95 29.06 -15.59 10.15
N GLU A 96 28.76 -15.89 8.88
CA GLU A 96 29.15 -15.06 7.73
C GLU A 96 28.29 -13.79 7.63
N ILE A 97 27.03 -13.86 8.09
CA ILE A 97 26.09 -12.74 8.18
C ILE A 97 25.43 -12.74 9.56
N SER A 98 25.16 -11.55 10.08
CA SER A 98 24.42 -11.40 11.34
C SER A 98 22.92 -11.48 11.09
N ASP A 99 22.20 -12.24 11.92
CA ASP A 99 20.73 -12.28 11.93
C ASP A 99 20.12 -10.97 12.48
N THR A 100 20.94 -10.13 13.07
CA THR A 100 20.53 -8.81 13.56
C THR A 100 20.38 -7.84 12.40
N ILE A 101 19.14 -7.54 12.01
CA ILE A 101 18.84 -6.35 11.22
C ILE A 101 19.19 -5.16 12.12
N SER A 102 20.35 -4.55 11.92
CA SER A 102 20.67 -3.27 12.57
C SER A 102 19.77 -2.21 11.97
N ILE A 103 18.61 -1.98 12.60
CA ILE A 103 17.80 -0.82 12.30
C ILE A 103 18.63 0.38 12.77
N PRO A 104 18.99 1.32 11.87
CA PRO A 104 19.69 2.53 12.28
C PRO A 104 18.87 3.20 13.39
N SER A 105 19.46 3.37 14.57
CA SER A 105 18.79 3.95 15.73
C SER A 105 18.42 5.44 15.55
N THR A 106 18.92 6.04 14.51
CA THR A 106 18.56 7.40 14.11
C THR A 106 17.91 7.38 12.73
N PRO A 107 16.68 7.93 12.60
CA PRO A 107 16.11 8.14 11.28
C PRO A 107 17.11 9.01 10.50
N VAL A 108 17.68 8.45 9.45
CA VAL A 108 18.51 9.23 8.51
C VAL A 108 17.54 10.11 7.72
N LEU A 109 17.14 11.20 8.34
CA LEU A 109 16.47 12.31 7.65
C LEU A 109 17.50 12.87 6.67
N LYS A 110 17.61 12.24 5.51
CA LYS A 110 18.35 12.86 4.41
C LYS A 110 17.67 14.17 4.11
N PHE A 111 18.37 15.28 4.40
CA PHE A 111 17.88 16.61 4.03
C PHE A 111 17.60 16.60 2.53
N ARG A 112 16.34 16.65 2.19
CA ARG A 112 15.91 16.74 0.80
C ARG A 112 15.68 18.22 0.51
N TRP A 113 16.41 18.76 -0.43
CA TRP A 113 16.40 20.19 -0.79
C TRP A 113 14.98 20.77 -1.04
N TYR A 114 14.07 19.93 -1.47
CA TYR A 114 12.69 20.35 -1.73
C TYR A 114 11.82 20.53 -0.46
N ILE A 115 12.19 19.97 0.69
CA ILE A 115 11.43 20.12 1.94
C ILE A 115 11.30 21.58 2.36
N PRO A 116 12.38 22.36 2.44
CA PRO A 116 12.25 23.79 2.75
C PRO A 116 11.51 24.57 1.65
N VAL A 117 11.62 24.17 0.40
CA VAL A 117 10.88 24.83 -0.70
C VAL A 117 9.38 24.60 -0.53
N LEU A 118 8.96 23.36 -0.24
CA LEU A 118 7.55 23.04 0.03
C LEU A 118 7.05 23.81 1.26
N ALA A 119 7.80 23.85 2.34
CA ALA A 119 7.41 24.60 3.54
C ALA A 119 7.20 26.10 3.26
N VAL A 120 8.05 26.70 2.42
CA VAL A 120 7.87 28.11 2.02
C VAL A 120 6.62 28.29 1.17
N LEU A 121 6.35 27.37 0.24
CA LEU A 121 5.15 27.40 -0.59
C LEU A 121 3.88 27.24 0.25
N ASP A 122 3.88 26.35 1.24
CA ASP A 122 2.76 26.15 2.15
C ASP A 122 2.47 27.43 2.96
N VAL A 123 3.52 28.05 3.53
CA VAL A 123 3.38 29.32 4.26
C VAL A 123 2.85 30.42 3.34
N ALA A 124 3.35 30.54 2.12
CA ALA A 124 2.87 31.52 1.16
C ALA A 124 1.41 31.30 0.77
N ALA A 125 1.00 30.04 0.59
CA ALA A 125 -0.38 29.68 0.29
C ALA A 125 -1.33 30.06 1.45
N VAL A 126 -0.95 29.73 2.68
CA VAL A 126 -1.75 30.08 3.87
C VAL A 126 -1.86 31.59 4.04
N ALA A 127 -0.75 32.32 3.87
CA ALA A 127 -0.75 33.79 3.94
C ALA A 127 -1.62 34.42 2.84
N GLY A 128 -1.53 33.90 1.62
CA GLY A 128 -2.35 34.32 0.49
C GLY A 128 -3.84 34.12 0.71
N CYS A 129 -4.22 32.95 1.22
CA CYS A 129 -5.62 32.65 1.58
C CYS A 129 -6.11 33.56 2.71
N GLY A 130 -5.29 33.81 3.74
CA GLY A 130 -5.62 34.71 4.83
C GLY A 130 -5.83 36.15 4.37
N ALA A 131 -4.95 36.65 3.52
CA ALA A 131 -5.08 38.00 2.94
C ALA A 131 -6.33 38.12 2.06
N TRP A 132 -6.60 37.12 1.23
CA TRP A 132 -7.80 37.10 0.39
C TRP A 132 -9.08 37.11 1.23
N LEU A 133 -9.17 36.28 2.26
CA LEU A 133 -10.30 36.25 3.19
C LEU A 133 -10.48 37.60 3.88
N PHE A 134 -9.40 38.22 4.37
CA PHE A 134 -9.45 39.53 5.00
C PHE A 134 -10.02 40.62 4.07
N ILE A 135 -9.56 40.64 2.81
CA ILE A 135 -10.04 41.57 1.81
C ILE A 135 -11.53 41.33 1.50
N ALA A 136 -11.92 40.06 1.33
CA ALA A 136 -13.30 39.67 1.09
C ALA A 136 -14.26 40.10 2.21
N PHE A 137 -13.84 39.84 3.47
CA PHE A 137 -14.64 40.29 4.63
C PHE A 137 -14.75 41.79 4.73
N ARG A 138 -13.67 42.53 4.44
CA ARG A 138 -13.67 44.00 4.49
C ARG A 138 -14.59 44.57 3.40
N LYS A 139 -14.57 44.01 2.19
CA LYS A 139 -15.44 44.44 1.09
C LYS A 139 -16.92 44.19 1.41
N ASN A 140 -17.24 42.98 1.89
CA ASN A 140 -18.61 42.63 2.28
C ASN A 140 -19.16 43.53 3.40
N LYS A 141 -18.32 43.93 4.37
CA LYS A 141 -18.70 44.85 5.43
C LYS A 141 -19.01 46.28 4.90
N GLN A 142 -18.33 46.71 3.85
CA GLN A 142 -18.59 48.02 3.21
C GLN A 142 -19.88 48.00 2.40
N GLU A 143 -20.15 46.90 1.70
CA GLU A 143 -21.40 46.76 0.89
C GLU A 143 -22.66 46.68 1.77
N ASN A 144 -22.56 46.13 2.98
CA ASN A 144 -23.67 46.03 3.93
C ASN A 144 -23.85 47.29 4.83
N ALA A 145 -23.02 48.29 4.69
CA ALA A 145 -23.09 49.55 5.46
C ALA A 145 -23.70 50.73 4.69
N VAL A 146 -24.16 50.52 3.47
CA VAL A 146 -24.90 51.41 2.61
C VAL A 146 -26.36 50.99 2.58
#